data_645995b312254000ec26c0dbb9484c08
#
_entry.id   645995b312254000ec26c0dbb9484c08
#
_cell.length_a   1.000
_cell.length_b   1.000
_cell.length_c   1.000
_cell.angle_alpha   90.00
_cell.angle_beta   90.00
_cell.angle_gamma   90.00
#
_symmetry.space_group_name_H-M   'P 1'
#
loop_
_entity.id
_entity.type
_entity.pdbx_description
1 polymer ?
#
loop_
_entity_poly.entity_id
_entity_poly.type
_entity_poly.pdbx_seq_one_letter_code
_entity_poly.pdbx_strand_id
1 'polypeptide(L)'
;TLCDYHHFDIQWGNHDVLWMGAASGNLGSIANVIRMCLRFGNLATLEDGYGINLLPLATFAMDVYGDDPCDLFMPKSSACDLNFDEKTIRLISQMHKAITIIQFKLEGEIIRRRPEFEMDDRLLLHRIDLKRGTINLDGKEYELKDKNWPTINPKDPYALSIEEEDLMHRIHHSFECSEKLKKHMRCLFRHGSMYQVCNSNLLFHASVPMNGDGTLKSVRIEGQEYKGKDLLDKVDQLIRTAYFDSEDSSEKDFALDYIWYLWGGKDSPLFDKSKMATFERCFIDDKSVQKEDKGAYYS
;
A
#
# COMPACT_ATOMS: atom_id res chain seq x y z
N THR A 1 14.66 16.98 18.56
CA THR A 1 14.46 16.72 17.12
C THR A 1 14.06 17.99 16.39
N LEU A 2 13.97 17.99 15.03
CA LEU A 2 13.54 19.16 14.26
C LEU A 2 12.20 19.72 14.78
N CYS A 3 11.22 18.84 15.06
CA CYS A 3 9.90 19.23 15.56
C CYS A 3 9.92 20.04 16.87
N ASP A 4 10.97 19.90 17.66
CA ASP A 4 11.04 20.53 18.98
C ASP A 4 11.76 21.89 18.96
N TYR A 5 12.57 22.15 17.91
CA TYR A 5 13.53 23.27 17.92
C TYR A 5 13.49 24.14 16.66
N HIS A 6 12.78 23.74 15.60
CA HIS A 6 12.79 24.45 14.33
C HIS A 6 11.39 24.66 13.77
N HIS A 7 11.22 25.76 13.02
CA HIS A 7 10.07 25.94 12.13
C HIS A 7 10.41 25.27 10.79
N PHE A 8 9.57 24.36 10.35
CA PHE A 8 9.71 23.66 9.08
C PHE A 8 8.34 23.14 8.62
N ASP A 9 8.20 22.95 7.34
CA ASP A 9 7.01 22.40 6.70
C ASP A 9 7.39 21.11 5.97
N ILE A 10 6.44 20.17 5.90
CA ILE A 10 6.59 18.88 5.21
C ILE A 10 5.52 18.79 4.13
N GLN A 11 5.89 18.58 2.89
CA GLN A 11 4.95 18.15 1.86
C GLN A 11 4.87 16.63 1.91
N TRP A 12 3.68 16.10 2.22
CA TRP A 12 3.48 14.66 2.36
C TRP A 12 3.73 13.95 1.05
N GLY A 13 4.62 12.94 1.08
CA GLY A 13 4.85 12.03 -0.02
C GLY A 13 3.98 10.79 0.07
N ASN A 14 3.98 10.00 -1.00
CA ASN A 14 3.23 8.74 -1.06
C ASN A 14 3.63 7.75 0.05
N HIS A 15 4.91 7.69 0.43
CA HIS A 15 5.36 6.86 1.55
C HIS A 15 4.88 7.39 2.90
N ASP A 16 4.87 8.72 3.10
CA ASP A 16 4.35 9.31 4.34
C ASP A 16 2.87 8.97 4.51
N VAL A 17 2.08 9.16 3.45
CA VAL A 17 0.64 8.87 3.45
C VAL A 17 0.36 7.37 3.62
N LEU A 18 1.19 6.49 3.05
CA LEU A 18 1.09 5.06 3.29
C LEU A 18 1.28 4.71 4.78
N TRP A 19 2.27 5.30 5.46
CA TRP A 19 2.48 5.13 6.89
C TRP A 19 1.37 5.77 7.74
N MET A 20 0.83 6.92 7.30
CA MET A 20 -0.35 7.53 7.93
C MET A 20 -1.55 6.60 7.84
N GLY A 21 -1.81 5.99 6.69
CA GLY A 21 -2.87 5.00 6.49
C GLY A 21 -2.71 3.78 7.40
N ALA A 22 -1.49 3.26 7.52
CA ALA A 22 -1.19 2.16 8.44
C ALA A 22 -1.42 2.55 9.90
N ALA A 23 -1.01 3.75 10.30
CA ALA A 23 -1.21 4.27 11.65
C ALA A 23 -2.68 4.64 11.95
N SER A 24 -3.50 4.86 10.91
CA SER A 24 -4.95 5.06 11.02
C SER A 24 -5.73 3.74 11.08
N GLY A 25 -5.05 2.59 10.97
CA GLY A 25 -5.68 1.27 11.03
C GLY A 25 -6.12 0.67 9.69
N ASN A 26 -5.81 1.30 8.55
CA ASN A 26 -6.12 0.70 7.26
C ASN A 26 -5.27 -0.54 7.00
N LEU A 27 -5.90 -1.73 6.94
CA LEU A 27 -5.21 -3.02 6.81
C LEU A 27 -4.43 -3.16 5.50
N GLY A 28 -4.94 -2.61 4.40
CA GLY A 28 -4.24 -2.59 3.11
C GLY A 28 -2.93 -1.79 3.18
N SER A 29 -2.95 -0.63 3.87
CA SER A 29 -1.76 0.18 4.12
C SER A 29 -0.78 -0.52 5.05
N ILE A 30 -1.25 -1.17 6.12
CA ILE A 30 -0.42 -1.98 7.03
C ILE A 30 0.31 -3.09 6.26
N ALA A 31 -0.42 -3.84 5.44
CA ALA A 31 0.16 -4.91 4.65
C ALA A 31 1.21 -4.38 3.66
N ASN A 32 0.95 -3.24 3.01
CA ASN A 32 1.91 -2.59 2.11
C ASN A 32 3.18 -2.13 2.85
N VAL A 33 3.06 -1.50 4.02
CA VAL A 33 4.20 -1.07 4.84
C VAL A 33 5.08 -2.26 5.20
N ILE A 34 4.48 -3.35 5.71
CA ILE A 34 5.23 -4.56 6.10
C ILE A 34 5.90 -5.18 4.88
N ARG A 35 5.17 -5.35 3.76
CA ARG A 35 5.72 -5.87 2.51
C ARG A 35 6.92 -5.07 2.03
N MET A 36 6.85 -3.74 2.07
CA MET A 36 7.95 -2.86 1.67
C MET A 36 9.16 -3.04 2.60
N CYS A 37 8.95 -3.11 3.92
CA CYS A 37 10.03 -3.34 4.87
C CYS A 37 10.72 -4.70 4.66
N LEU A 38 9.96 -5.76 4.43
CA LEU A 38 10.49 -7.09 4.11
C LEU A 38 11.28 -7.09 2.79
N ARG A 39 10.72 -6.48 1.73
CA ARG A 39 11.36 -6.37 0.41
C ARG A 39 12.73 -5.68 0.47
N PHE A 40 12.88 -4.69 1.32
CA PHE A 40 14.10 -3.89 1.44
C PHE A 40 14.94 -4.23 2.68
N GLY A 41 14.60 -5.29 3.41
CA GLY A 41 15.36 -5.74 4.58
C GLY A 41 15.31 -4.78 5.79
N ASN A 42 14.29 -3.90 5.85
CA ASN A 42 14.15 -2.87 6.88
C ASN A 42 13.29 -3.31 8.08
N LEU A 43 13.40 -4.56 8.50
CA LEU A 43 12.64 -5.11 9.65
C LEU A 43 12.89 -4.36 10.94
N ALA A 44 14.14 -3.94 11.19
CA ALA A 44 14.52 -3.16 12.36
C ALA A 44 13.72 -1.86 12.49
N THR A 45 13.23 -1.28 11.39
CA THR A 45 12.33 -0.12 11.46
C THR A 45 11.01 -0.47 12.12
N LEU A 46 10.44 -1.64 11.83
CA LEU A 46 9.18 -2.09 12.42
C LEU A 46 9.39 -2.55 13.87
N GLU A 47 10.32 -3.45 14.10
CA GLU A 47 10.51 -4.11 15.41
C GLU A 47 11.24 -3.19 16.40
N ASP A 48 12.48 -2.80 16.14
CA ASP A 48 13.27 -1.95 17.04
C ASP A 48 12.83 -0.49 16.98
N GLY A 49 12.43 -0.05 15.77
CA GLY A 49 12.01 1.32 15.51
C GLY A 49 10.68 1.65 16.18
N TYR A 50 9.66 0.87 15.91
CA TYR A 50 8.28 1.14 16.34
C TYR A 50 7.70 0.13 17.33
N GLY A 51 8.40 -0.95 17.65
CA GLY A 51 7.92 -2.00 18.54
C GLY A 51 6.78 -2.83 17.94
N ILE A 52 6.69 -2.89 16.62
CA ILE A 52 5.67 -3.67 15.91
C ILE A 52 6.09 -5.13 15.91
N ASN A 53 5.30 -6.00 16.54
CA ASN A 53 5.61 -7.41 16.66
C ASN A 53 5.30 -8.18 15.39
N LEU A 54 6.33 -8.68 14.70
CA LEU A 54 6.19 -9.50 13.49
C LEU A 54 6.21 -11.02 13.76
N LEU A 55 6.34 -11.46 15.01
CA LEU A 55 6.31 -12.90 15.35
C LEU A 55 5.04 -13.62 14.85
N PRO A 56 3.83 -13.04 14.92
CA PRO A 56 2.64 -13.67 14.35
C PRO A 56 2.77 -13.94 12.85
N LEU A 57 3.34 -12.98 12.08
CA LEU A 57 3.58 -13.16 10.65
C LEU A 57 4.65 -14.21 10.37
N ALA A 58 5.72 -14.24 11.16
CA ALA A 58 6.78 -15.25 11.04
C ALA A 58 6.24 -16.66 11.29
N THR A 59 5.43 -16.84 12.33
CA THR A 59 4.80 -18.13 12.66
C THR A 59 3.86 -18.57 11.52
N PHE A 60 2.94 -17.70 11.10
CA PHE A 60 2.03 -17.99 9.99
C PHE A 60 2.78 -18.36 8.70
N ALA A 61 3.83 -17.60 8.38
CA ALA A 61 4.62 -17.85 7.16
C ALA A 61 5.35 -19.19 7.20
N MET A 62 5.88 -19.60 8.35
CA MET A 62 6.49 -20.94 8.52
C MET A 62 5.46 -22.07 8.41
N ASP A 63 4.27 -21.88 8.98
CA ASP A 63 3.21 -22.90 8.95
C ASP A 63 2.65 -23.11 7.55
N VAL A 64 2.45 -22.00 6.79
CA VAL A 64 1.80 -22.04 5.46
C VAL A 64 2.80 -22.25 4.32
N TYR A 65 4.00 -21.67 4.41
CA TYR A 65 5.01 -21.64 3.35
C TYR A 65 6.32 -22.32 3.76
N GLY A 66 6.32 -23.17 4.81
CA GLY A 66 7.53 -23.80 5.34
C GLY A 66 8.33 -24.58 4.31
N ASP A 67 7.64 -25.29 3.40
CA ASP A 67 8.24 -26.09 2.33
C ASP A 67 8.44 -25.29 1.02
N ASP A 68 7.96 -24.06 0.94
CA ASP A 68 8.09 -23.19 -0.23
C ASP A 68 9.44 -22.45 -0.19
N PRO A 69 10.24 -22.48 -1.26
CA PRO A 69 11.50 -21.71 -1.32
C PRO A 69 11.29 -20.20 -1.31
N CYS A 70 10.15 -19.71 -1.78
CA CYS A 70 9.78 -18.30 -1.86
C CYS A 70 10.83 -17.41 -2.57
N ASP A 71 11.52 -17.93 -3.58
CA ASP A 71 12.66 -17.27 -4.25
C ASP A 71 12.30 -15.91 -4.87
N LEU A 72 11.06 -15.75 -5.34
CA LEU A 72 10.56 -14.49 -5.91
C LEU A 72 10.44 -13.36 -4.88
N PHE A 73 10.47 -13.71 -3.61
CA PHE A 73 10.23 -12.82 -2.49
C PHE A 73 11.48 -12.53 -1.66
N MET A 74 12.65 -12.96 -2.14
CA MET A 74 13.92 -12.62 -1.48
C MET A 74 14.10 -11.10 -1.34
N PRO A 75 14.65 -10.63 -0.22
CA PRO A 75 14.97 -9.22 -0.04
C PRO A 75 15.95 -8.77 -1.14
N LYS A 76 15.83 -7.51 -1.57
CA LYS A 76 16.72 -6.98 -2.61
C LYS A 76 18.16 -6.94 -2.13
N SER A 77 19.10 -7.27 -3.02
CA SER A 77 20.54 -7.36 -2.73
C SER A 77 21.17 -6.06 -2.21
N SER A 78 20.60 -4.89 -2.55
CA SER A 78 21.03 -3.60 -1.97
C SER A 78 20.71 -3.47 -0.47
N ALA A 79 19.82 -4.32 0.06
CA ALA A 79 19.53 -4.43 1.48
C ALA A 79 20.46 -5.47 2.18
N CYS A 80 21.22 -6.24 1.42
CA CYS A 80 22.11 -7.31 1.91
C CYS A 80 23.47 -6.81 2.45
N ASP A 81 23.65 -5.52 2.72
CA ASP A 81 24.67 -5.05 3.68
C ASP A 81 24.32 -5.49 5.13
N LEU A 82 23.13 -6.03 5.33
CA LEU A 82 22.73 -6.73 6.53
C LEU A 82 23.22 -8.19 6.41
N ASN A 83 24.12 -8.62 7.29
CA ASN A 83 24.63 -9.99 7.40
C ASN A 83 23.52 -10.95 7.87
N PHE A 84 22.47 -11.13 7.07
CA PHE A 84 21.47 -12.16 7.31
C PHE A 84 22.03 -13.52 6.88
N ASP A 85 21.88 -14.52 7.74
CA ASP A 85 22.13 -15.90 7.36
C ASP A 85 21.04 -16.44 6.42
N GLU A 86 21.30 -17.57 5.78
CA GLU A 86 20.37 -18.19 4.82
C GLU A 86 18.99 -18.51 5.44
N LYS A 87 18.96 -18.88 6.72
CA LYS A 87 17.69 -19.18 7.43
C LYS A 87 16.85 -17.94 7.62
N THR A 88 17.48 -16.84 7.98
CA THR A 88 16.82 -15.53 8.14
C THR A 88 16.31 -15.01 6.79
N ILE A 89 17.11 -15.13 5.71
CA ILE A 89 16.69 -14.76 4.35
C ILE A 89 15.47 -15.58 3.93
N ARG A 90 15.48 -16.90 4.18
CA ARG A 90 14.35 -17.78 3.88
C ARG A 90 13.09 -17.35 4.63
N LEU A 91 13.19 -17.12 5.93
CA LEU A 91 12.06 -16.67 6.75
C LEU A 91 11.51 -15.32 6.25
N ILE A 92 12.38 -14.35 5.97
CA ILE A 92 11.98 -13.05 5.40
C ILE A 92 11.24 -13.25 4.07
N SER A 93 11.69 -14.17 3.21
CA SER A 93 11.06 -14.47 1.93
C SER A 93 9.67 -15.09 2.10
N GLN A 94 9.52 -16.00 3.05
CA GLN A 94 8.23 -16.60 3.41
C GLN A 94 7.25 -15.55 3.98
N MET A 95 7.69 -14.72 4.91
CA MET A 95 6.92 -13.60 5.45
C MET A 95 6.52 -12.61 4.34
N HIS A 96 7.43 -12.30 3.43
CA HIS A 96 7.17 -11.40 2.29
C HIS A 96 6.11 -11.98 1.36
N LYS A 97 6.18 -13.27 1.02
CA LYS A 97 5.14 -13.96 0.23
C LYS A 97 3.80 -13.91 0.95
N ALA A 98 3.75 -14.30 2.22
CA ALA A 98 2.54 -14.33 3.02
C ALA A 98 1.83 -12.96 3.03
N ILE A 99 2.54 -11.90 3.44
CA ILE A 99 1.94 -10.57 3.51
C ILE A 99 1.60 -10.01 2.13
N THR A 100 2.30 -10.40 1.06
CA THR A 100 1.97 -9.98 -0.31
C THR A 100 0.64 -10.55 -0.77
N ILE A 101 0.36 -11.82 -0.47
CA ILE A 101 -0.93 -12.45 -0.81
C ILE A 101 -2.05 -11.83 0.02
N ILE A 102 -1.85 -11.64 1.32
CA ILE A 102 -2.80 -10.96 2.20
C ILE A 102 -3.07 -9.52 1.69
N GLN A 103 -2.03 -8.80 1.29
CA GLN A 103 -2.19 -7.46 0.70
C GLN A 103 -3.14 -7.48 -0.49
N PHE A 104 -2.97 -8.39 -1.46
CA PHE A 104 -3.85 -8.44 -2.63
C PHE A 104 -5.30 -8.79 -2.27
N LYS A 105 -5.52 -9.59 -1.24
CA LYS A 105 -6.88 -9.86 -0.73
C LYS A 105 -7.50 -8.59 -0.15
N LEU A 106 -6.78 -7.90 0.76
CA LEU A 106 -7.24 -6.67 1.39
C LEU A 106 -7.48 -5.54 0.39
N GLU A 107 -6.57 -5.38 -0.58
CA GLU A 107 -6.74 -4.41 -1.68
C GLU A 107 -7.97 -4.73 -2.53
N GLY A 108 -8.19 -6.02 -2.84
CA GLY A 108 -9.36 -6.46 -3.58
C GLY A 108 -10.67 -6.18 -2.81
N GLU A 109 -10.69 -6.35 -1.50
CA GLU A 109 -11.84 -5.99 -0.66
C GLU A 109 -12.12 -4.48 -0.67
N ILE A 110 -11.08 -3.64 -0.61
CA ILE A 110 -11.25 -2.18 -0.74
C ILE A 110 -11.84 -1.84 -2.11
N ILE A 111 -11.28 -2.37 -3.20
CA ILE A 111 -11.75 -2.11 -4.56
C ILE A 111 -13.22 -2.55 -4.73
N ARG A 112 -13.60 -3.73 -4.23
CA ARG A 112 -14.97 -4.27 -4.32
C ARG A 112 -16.01 -3.41 -3.58
N ARG A 113 -15.64 -2.81 -2.44
CA ARG A 113 -16.55 -1.94 -1.67
C ARG A 113 -16.50 -0.48 -2.12
N ARG A 114 -15.53 -0.08 -2.96
CA ARG A 114 -15.34 1.28 -3.50
C ARG A 114 -15.31 1.29 -5.03
N PRO A 115 -16.42 0.96 -5.72
CA PRO A 115 -16.46 0.98 -7.18
C PRO A 115 -16.16 2.36 -7.77
N GLU A 116 -16.38 3.43 -6.99
CA GLU A 116 -16.04 4.81 -7.34
C GLU A 116 -14.53 5.05 -7.55
N PHE A 117 -13.66 4.16 -7.06
CA PHE A 117 -12.21 4.22 -7.32
C PHE A 117 -11.83 3.77 -8.73
N GLU A 118 -12.78 3.13 -9.46
CA GLU A 118 -12.58 2.64 -10.83
C GLU A 118 -11.29 1.80 -11.00
N MET A 119 -11.05 0.88 -10.07
CA MET A 119 -9.86 0.03 -10.02
C MET A 119 -10.14 -1.46 -10.28
N ASP A 120 -11.27 -1.81 -10.91
CA ASP A 120 -11.67 -3.21 -11.18
C ASP A 120 -10.63 -3.98 -12.00
N ASP A 121 -9.85 -3.28 -12.82
CA ASP A 121 -8.71 -3.83 -13.56
C ASP A 121 -7.62 -4.39 -12.64
N ARG A 122 -7.59 -3.96 -11.37
CA ARG A 122 -6.66 -4.44 -10.33
C ARG A 122 -7.19 -5.64 -9.53
N LEU A 123 -8.43 -6.05 -9.76
CA LEU A 123 -8.96 -7.29 -9.25
C LEU A 123 -8.38 -8.48 -10.04
N LEU A 124 -7.22 -9.00 -9.63
CA LEU A 124 -6.46 -9.99 -10.39
C LEU A 124 -6.59 -11.41 -9.86
N LEU A 125 -6.85 -11.61 -8.55
CA LEU A 125 -6.86 -12.94 -7.95
C LEU A 125 -7.92 -13.87 -8.54
N HIS A 126 -9.11 -13.36 -8.89
CA HIS A 126 -10.18 -14.17 -9.51
C HIS A 126 -9.90 -14.56 -10.97
N ARG A 127 -8.88 -13.94 -11.61
CA ARG A 127 -8.45 -14.24 -12.98
C ARG A 127 -7.41 -15.36 -13.05
N ILE A 128 -6.98 -15.88 -11.89
CA ILE A 128 -5.97 -16.95 -11.79
C ILE A 128 -6.63 -18.29 -11.96
N ASP A 129 -6.12 -19.12 -12.87
CA ASP A 129 -6.36 -20.56 -12.90
C ASP A 129 -5.33 -21.25 -11.99
N LEU A 130 -5.75 -21.53 -10.75
CA LEU A 130 -4.88 -22.15 -9.75
C LEU A 130 -4.41 -23.57 -10.14
N LYS A 131 -5.17 -24.29 -10.98
CA LYS A 131 -4.80 -25.65 -11.43
C LYS A 131 -3.74 -25.60 -12.51
N ARG A 132 -3.85 -24.66 -13.44
CA ARG A 132 -2.91 -24.48 -14.55
C ARG A 132 -1.71 -23.59 -14.17
N GLY A 133 -1.85 -22.79 -13.11
CA GLY A 133 -0.85 -21.79 -12.72
C GLY A 133 -0.72 -20.69 -13.76
N THR A 134 -1.85 -20.23 -14.31
CA THR A 134 -1.91 -19.18 -15.32
C THR A 134 -2.86 -18.07 -14.91
N ILE A 135 -2.74 -16.91 -15.54
CA ILE A 135 -3.66 -15.79 -15.36
C ILE A 135 -4.07 -15.22 -16.73
N ASN A 136 -5.34 -14.83 -16.88
CA ASN A 136 -5.81 -14.14 -18.07
C ASN A 136 -5.84 -12.62 -17.84
N LEU A 137 -5.06 -11.88 -18.62
CA LEU A 137 -5.04 -10.42 -18.63
C LEU A 137 -5.40 -9.95 -20.04
N ASP A 138 -6.48 -9.20 -20.17
CA ASP A 138 -6.95 -8.60 -21.42
C ASP A 138 -7.06 -9.59 -22.60
N GLY A 139 -7.52 -10.81 -22.29
CA GLY A 139 -7.71 -11.89 -23.29
C GLY A 139 -6.43 -12.66 -23.63
N LYS A 140 -5.29 -12.34 -23.04
CA LYS A 140 -4.03 -13.08 -23.17
C LYS A 140 -3.73 -13.87 -21.90
N GLU A 141 -3.36 -15.14 -22.08
CA GLU A 141 -2.97 -16.01 -20.98
C GLU A 141 -1.46 -15.89 -20.71
N TYR A 142 -1.10 -15.75 -19.41
CA TYR A 142 0.28 -15.68 -18.94
C TYR A 142 0.54 -16.77 -17.91
N GLU A 143 1.69 -17.42 -18.00
CA GLU A 143 2.16 -18.35 -16.98
C GLU A 143 2.64 -17.58 -15.74
N LEU A 144 2.22 -18.06 -14.55
CA LEU A 144 2.67 -17.51 -13.28
C LEU A 144 3.99 -18.17 -12.86
N LYS A 145 4.95 -17.33 -12.42
CA LYS A 145 6.25 -17.80 -11.90
C LYS A 145 6.12 -18.57 -10.59
N ASP A 146 5.09 -18.28 -9.82
CA ASP A 146 4.74 -18.99 -8.59
C ASP A 146 3.36 -19.60 -8.74
N LYS A 147 3.26 -20.88 -8.43
CA LYS A 147 2.01 -21.67 -8.57
C LYS A 147 1.49 -22.13 -7.21
N ASN A 148 2.15 -21.79 -6.12
CA ASN A 148 1.77 -22.18 -4.77
C ASN A 148 0.95 -21.07 -4.07
N TRP A 149 -0.37 -21.25 -4.06
CA TRP A 149 -1.36 -20.30 -3.53
C TRP A 149 -2.27 -20.96 -2.46
N PRO A 150 -1.71 -21.48 -1.35
CA PRO A 150 -2.44 -22.34 -0.42
C PRO A 150 -3.61 -21.64 0.29
N THR A 151 -3.56 -20.33 0.46
CA THR A 151 -4.59 -19.58 1.18
C THR A 151 -5.65 -18.94 0.28
N ILE A 152 -5.54 -19.10 -1.05
CA ILE A 152 -6.54 -18.55 -1.98
C ILE A 152 -7.74 -19.50 -2.07
N ASN A 153 -8.91 -18.99 -1.66
CA ASN A 153 -10.17 -19.69 -1.84
C ASN A 153 -10.71 -19.46 -3.26
N PRO A 154 -10.87 -20.51 -4.11
CA PRO A 154 -11.37 -20.34 -5.48
C PRO A 154 -12.80 -19.76 -5.56
N LYS A 155 -13.61 -19.87 -4.50
CA LYS A 155 -14.98 -19.33 -4.47
C LYS A 155 -15.02 -17.85 -4.14
N ASP A 156 -14.10 -17.39 -3.29
CA ASP A 156 -13.89 -15.99 -2.97
C ASP A 156 -12.39 -15.73 -2.76
N PRO A 157 -11.67 -15.38 -3.83
CA PRO A 157 -10.22 -15.23 -3.78
C PRO A 157 -9.72 -14.07 -2.92
N TYR A 158 -10.61 -13.14 -2.57
CA TYR A 158 -10.28 -11.97 -1.76
C TYR A 158 -10.58 -12.15 -0.28
N ALA A 159 -11.38 -13.16 0.11
CA ALA A 159 -11.63 -13.45 1.52
C ALA A 159 -10.32 -13.87 2.21
N LEU A 160 -10.07 -13.30 3.38
CA LEU A 160 -9.02 -13.79 4.26
C LEU A 160 -9.41 -15.17 4.81
N SER A 161 -8.43 -16.03 5.10
CA SER A 161 -8.68 -17.21 5.95
C SER A 161 -8.81 -16.77 7.40
N ILE A 162 -9.34 -17.67 8.26
CA ILE A 162 -9.45 -17.39 9.71
C ILE A 162 -8.09 -17.07 10.31
N GLU A 163 -7.05 -17.77 9.88
CA GLU A 163 -5.67 -17.56 10.34
C GLU A 163 -5.10 -16.22 9.84
N GLU A 164 -5.44 -15.81 8.61
CA GLU A 164 -5.05 -14.51 8.06
C GLU A 164 -5.78 -13.37 8.76
N GLU A 165 -7.06 -13.55 9.13
CA GLU A 165 -7.83 -12.57 9.89
C GLU A 165 -7.24 -12.38 11.30
N ASP A 166 -6.96 -13.48 12.05
CA ASP A 166 -6.31 -13.41 13.36
C ASP A 166 -4.94 -12.73 13.26
N LEU A 167 -4.15 -13.09 12.26
CA LEU A 167 -2.85 -12.48 12.00
C LEU A 167 -2.97 -10.97 11.81
N MET A 168 -3.85 -10.54 10.90
CA MET A 168 -4.01 -9.11 10.59
C MET A 168 -4.58 -8.33 11.76
N HIS A 169 -5.46 -8.91 12.57
CA HIS A 169 -5.96 -8.31 13.81
C HIS A 169 -4.82 -8.09 14.82
N ARG A 170 -3.94 -9.06 15.02
CA ARG A 170 -2.79 -8.95 15.93
C ARG A 170 -1.77 -7.91 15.45
N ILE A 171 -1.51 -7.86 14.16
CA ILE A 171 -0.63 -6.86 13.55
C ILE A 171 -1.25 -5.47 13.68
N HIS A 172 -2.51 -5.30 13.36
CA HIS A 172 -3.25 -4.04 13.50
C HIS A 172 -3.13 -3.50 14.92
N HIS A 173 -3.41 -4.33 15.94
CA HIS A 173 -3.27 -3.96 17.34
C HIS A 173 -1.83 -3.50 17.68
N SER A 174 -0.82 -4.14 17.08
CA SER A 174 0.58 -3.73 17.28
C SER A 174 0.88 -2.34 16.71
N PHE A 175 0.30 -1.98 15.57
CA PHE A 175 0.39 -0.62 15.02
C PHE A 175 -0.33 0.40 15.91
N GLU A 176 -1.54 0.08 16.38
CA GLU A 176 -2.31 0.93 17.29
C GLU A 176 -1.60 1.20 18.62
N CYS A 177 -0.89 0.22 19.17
CA CYS A 177 -0.20 0.35 20.44
C CYS A 177 1.16 1.05 20.35
N SER A 178 1.67 1.36 19.14
CA SER A 178 2.97 1.98 18.96
C SER A 178 2.97 3.47 19.29
N GLU A 179 3.34 3.82 20.53
CA GLU A 179 3.42 5.24 20.95
C GLU A 179 4.45 6.06 20.15
N LYS A 180 5.55 5.41 19.72
CA LYS A 180 6.56 6.07 18.89
C LYS A 180 6.02 6.39 17.50
N LEU A 181 5.23 5.48 16.90
CA LEU A 181 4.56 5.72 15.62
C LEU A 181 3.55 6.87 15.76
N LYS A 182 2.70 6.84 16.78
CA LYS A 182 1.75 7.93 17.08
C LYS A 182 2.45 9.28 17.24
N LYS A 183 3.61 9.31 17.93
CA LYS A 183 4.40 10.54 18.09
C LYS A 183 4.89 11.08 16.74
N HIS A 184 5.38 10.20 15.87
CA HIS A 184 5.84 10.59 14.53
C HIS A 184 4.68 11.05 13.65
N MET A 185 3.53 10.36 13.69
CA MET A 185 2.33 10.80 12.96
C MET A 185 1.88 12.19 13.41
N ARG A 186 1.81 12.47 14.72
CA ARG A 186 1.48 13.80 15.21
C ARG A 186 2.44 14.88 14.69
N CYS A 187 3.73 14.58 14.54
CA CYS A 187 4.70 15.50 13.94
C CYS A 187 4.39 15.75 12.46
N LEU A 188 4.13 14.67 11.69
CA LEU A 188 3.76 14.78 10.27
C LEU A 188 2.48 15.59 10.06
N PHE A 189 1.45 15.35 10.89
CA PHE A 189 0.19 16.09 10.80
C PHE A 189 0.30 17.55 11.25
N ARG A 190 1.13 17.84 12.24
CA ARG A 190 1.32 19.20 12.77
C ARG A 190 2.08 20.10 11.81
N HIS A 191 3.06 19.55 11.11
CA HIS A 191 4.01 20.31 10.29
C HIS A 191 3.88 19.99 8.79
N GLY A 192 2.93 19.13 8.40
CA GLY A 192 2.77 18.67 7.06
C GLY A 192 1.39 18.92 6.46
N SER A 193 1.37 18.91 5.13
CA SER A 193 0.19 19.03 4.29
C SER A 193 0.46 18.43 2.90
N MET A 194 -0.60 18.34 2.09
CA MET A 194 -0.48 17.92 0.68
C MET A 194 0.34 18.92 -0.16
N TYR A 195 0.33 20.19 0.20
CA TYR A 195 1.09 21.24 -0.49
C TYR A 195 1.37 22.43 0.43
N GLN A 196 2.31 23.27 0.03
CA GLN A 196 2.65 24.53 0.67
C GLN A 196 2.82 25.62 -0.40
N VAL A 197 2.37 26.83 -0.10
CA VAL A 197 2.68 28.02 -0.92
C VAL A 197 3.68 28.87 -0.18
N CYS A 198 4.88 29.04 -0.75
CA CYS A 198 5.93 29.84 -0.18
C CYS A 198 6.55 30.75 -1.24
N ASN A 199 6.58 32.06 -0.99
CA ASN A 199 7.12 33.05 -1.92
C ASN A 199 6.55 32.91 -3.35
N SER A 200 5.24 32.74 -3.48
CA SER A 200 4.51 32.50 -4.73
C SER A 200 4.88 31.22 -5.46
N ASN A 201 5.62 30.31 -4.83
CA ASN A 201 5.89 28.98 -5.35
C ASN A 201 4.94 27.97 -4.70
N LEU A 202 4.37 27.07 -5.50
CA LEU A 202 3.62 25.93 -5.04
C LEU A 202 4.59 24.76 -4.84
N LEU A 203 4.68 24.27 -3.62
CA LEU A 203 5.50 23.12 -3.23
C LEU A 203 4.58 21.93 -2.95
N PHE A 204 4.80 20.80 -3.62
CA PHE A 204 4.08 19.54 -3.43
C PHE A 204 4.96 18.38 -3.85
N HIS A 205 4.55 17.13 -3.49
CA HIS A 205 5.45 15.98 -3.63
C HIS A 205 5.53 15.43 -5.05
N ALA A 206 4.39 15.10 -5.67
CA ALA A 206 4.41 14.31 -6.92
C ALA A 206 3.76 15.05 -8.09
N SER A 207 2.44 15.14 -8.13
CA SER A 207 1.72 15.69 -9.28
C SER A 207 0.46 16.45 -8.88
N VAL A 208 -0.07 17.19 -9.85
CA VAL A 208 -1.46 17.65 -9.87
C VAL A 208 -2.12 16.94 -11.05
N PRO A 209 -3.19 16.16 -10.86
CA PRO A 209 -3.84 15.45 -11.95
C PRO A 209 -4.20 16.37 -13.12
N MET A 210 -3.77 16.00 -14.33
CA MET A 210 -3.95 16.79 -15.54
C MET A 210 -4.55 15.95 -16.68
N ASN A 211 -5.23 16.60 -17.60
CA ASN A 211 -5.63 16.05 -18.89
C ASN A 211 -4.50 16.14 -19.90
N GLY A 212 -4.55 15.35 -20.98
CA GLY A 212 -3.52 15.35 -22.03
C GLY A 212 -3.38 16.68 -22.79
N ASP A 213 -4.34 17.60 -22.65
CA ASP A 213 -4.30 18.96 -23.23
C ASP A 213 -3.66 19.99 -22.29
N GLY A 214 -3.16 19.56 -21.12
CA GLY A 214 -2.54 20.42 -20.11
C GLY A 214 -3.53 21.12 -19.17
N THR A 215 -4.82 20.86 -19.28
CA THR A 215 -5.82 21.39 -18.33
C THR A 215 -5.86 20.53 -17.05
N LEU A 216 -6.29 21.14 -15.93
CA LEU A 216 -6.48 20.42 -14.67
C LEU A 216 -7.59 19.37 -14.81
N LYS A 217 -7.28 18.12 -14.43
CA LYS A 217 -8.25 17.03 -14.41
C LYS A 217 -9.18 17.17 -13.22
N SER A 218 -10.49 16.97 -13.45
CA SER A 218 -11.48 16.85 -12.41
C SER A 218 -11.49 15.42 -11.87
N VAL A 219 -11.41 15.27 -10.55
CA VAL A 219 -11.47 13.99 -9.84
C VAL A 219 -12.72 13.99 -8.98
N ARG A 220 -13.54 12.91 -9.10
CA ARG A 220 -14.77 12.78 -8.32
C ARG A 220 -14.46 12.11 -6.98
N ILE A 221 -14.87 12.78 -5.88
CA ILE A 221 -14.76 12.27 -4.51
C ILE A 221 -16.12 12.48 -3.85
N GLU A 222 -16.72 11.39 -3.32
CA GLU A 222 -18.03 11.44 -2.65
C GLU A 222 -19.14 12.13 -3.49
N GLY A 223 -19.12 11.90 -4.80
CA GLY A 223 -20.09 12.47 -5.74
C GLY A 223 -19.84 13.91 -6.17
N GLN A 224 -18.84 14.59 -5.61
CA GLN A 224 -18.43 15.95 -5.97
C GLN A 224 -17.14 15.95 -6.78
N GLU A 225 -16.96 16.96 -7.64
CA GLU A 225 -15.79 17.10 -8.48
C GLU A 225 -14.82 18.14 -7.90
N TYR A 226 -13.55 17.73 -7.82
CA TYR A 226 -12.46 18.55 -7.31
C TYR A 226 -11.30 18.59 -8.33
N LYS A 227 -10.61 19.72 -8.43
CA LYS A 227 -9.44 19.88 -9.30
C LYS A 227 -8.42 20.86 -8.71
N GLY A 228 -7.16 20.69 -9.08
CA GLY A 228 -6.09 21.60 -8.66
C GLY A 228 -6.03 21.75 -7.14
N LYS A 229 -6.10 23.01 -6.67
CA LYS A 229 -6.04 23.31 -5.23
C LYS A 229 -7.15 22.65 -4.42
N ASP A 230 -8.39 22.73 -4.90
CA ASP A 230 -9.55 22.17 -4.19
C ASP A 230 -9.43 20.63 -4.02
N LEU A 231 -8.82 19.94 -5.00
CA LEU A 231 -8.50 18.53 -4.89
C LEU A 231 -7.45 18.27 -3.79
N LEU A 232 -6.37 19.06 -3.75
CA LEU A 232 -5.34 18.88 -2.73
C LEU A 232 -5.88 19.20 -1.32
N ASP A 233 -6.75 20.20 -1.18
CA ASP A 233 -7.42 20.54 0.09
C ASP A 233 -8.36 19.41 0.55
N LYS A 234 -9.15 18.82 -0.37
CA LYS A 234 -10.04 17.70 -0.04
C LYS A 234 -9.24 16.45 0.35
N VAL A 235 -8.15 16.16 -0.34
CA VAL A 235 -7.25 15.05 -0.02
C VAL A 235 -6.60 15.23 1.36
N ASP A 236 -6.09 16.43 1.67
CA ASP A 236 -5.54 16.76 2.99
C ASP A 236 -6.59 16.54 4.09
N GLN A 237 -7.83 17.02 3.87
CA GLN A 237 -8.95 16.79 4.79
C GLN A 237 -9.20 15.29 5.02
N LEU A 238 -9.30 14.47 3.96
CA LEU A 238 -9.55 13.04 4.07
C LEU A 238 -8.45 12.31 4.83
N ILE A 239 -7.18 12.64 4.57
CA ILE A 239 -6.05 12.07 5.32
C ILE A 239 -6.17 12.39 6.82
N ARG A 240 -6.58 13.61 7.18
CA ARG A 240 -6.79 14.00 8.58
C ARG A 240 -8.01 13.31 9.19
N THR A 241 -9.12 13.22 8.46
CA THR A 241 -10.33 12.49 8.91
C THR A 241 -9.98 11.03 9.21
N ALA A 242 -9.24 10.34 8.34
CA ALA A 242 -8.83 8.95 8.55
C ALA A 242 -8.09 8.73 9.87
N TYR A 243 -7.28 9.72 10.31
CA TYR A 243 -6.45 9.55 11.51
C TYR A 243 -7.07 10.13 12.79
N PHE A 244 -7.73 11.29 12.71
CA PHE A 244 -8.19 12.01 13.91
C PHE A 244 -9.63 11.76 14.28
N ASP A 245 -10.45 11.31 13.35
CA ASP A 245 -11.85 11.01 13.66
C ASP A 245 -11.92 9.78 14.55
N SER A 246 -12.60 9.92 15.69
CA SER A 246 -12.78 8.87 16.68
C SER A 246 -14.12 8.14 16.54
N GLU A 247 -15.03 8.67 15.74
CA GLU A 247 -16.34 8.08 15.50
C GLU A 247 -16.27 7.05 14.37
N ASP A 248 -16.92 5.90 14.55
CA ASP A 248 -17.14 4.95 13.47
C ASP A 248 -18.26 5.50 12.56
N SER A 249 -17.84 6.25 11.57
CA SER A 249 -18.71 6.92 10.61
C SER A 249 -18.41 6.47 9.18
N SER A 250 -19.42 6.60 8.30
CA SER A 250 -19.21 6.34 6.87
C SER A 250 -18.17 7.26 6.24
N GLU A 251 -17.99 8.46 6.79
CA GLU A 251 -16.98 9.41 6.34
C GLU A 251 -15.58 8.92 6.69
N LYS A 252 -15.39 8.40 7.90
CA LYS A 252 -14.11 7.81 8.33
C LYS A 252 -13.80 6.55 7.54
N ASP A 253 -14.77 5.67 7.32
CA ASP A 253 -14.60 4.46 6.50
C ASP A 253 -14.16 4.80 5.08
N PHE A 254 -14.79 5.83 4.49
CA PHE A 254 -14.36 6.32 3.19
C PHE A 254 -12.95 6.90 3.22
N ALA A 255 -12.65 7.73 4.21
CA ALA A 255 -11.33 8.35 4.37
C ALA A 255 -10.21 7.31 4.55
N LEU A 256 -10.48 6.23 5.31
CA LEU A 256 -9.55 5.09 5.47
C LEU A 256 -9.29 4.36 4.14
N ASP A 257 -10.32 4.14 3.33
CA ASP A 257 -10.13 3.53 2.01
C ASP A 257 -9.46 4.48 1.03
N TYR A 258 -9.77 5.78 1.12
CA TYR A 258 -9.19 6.78 0.25
C TYR A 258 -7.69 7.02 0.52
N ILE A 259 -7.25 6.95 1.79
CA ILE A 259 -5.82 7.05 2.11
C ILE A 259 -5.02 5.88 1.51
N TRP A 260 -5.59 4.68 1.43
CA TRP A 260 -5.01 3.58 0.68
C TRP A 260 -5.02 3.85 -0.84
N TYR A 261 -6.13 4.39 -1.38
CA TYR A 261 -6.23 4.76 -2.79
C TYR A 261 -5.11 5.71 -3.23
N LEU A 262 -4.70 6.63 -2.36
CA LEU A 262 -3.61 7.57 -2.65
C LEU A 262 -2.28 6.88 -2.95
N TRP A 263 -2.07 5.65 -2.48
CA TRP A 263 -0.88 4.86 -2.75
C TRP A 263 -0.81 4.34 -4.19
N GLY A 264 -1.92 3.95 -4.80
CA GLY A 264 -1.92 3.26 -6.10
C GLY A 264 -3.04 3.62 -7.07
N GLY A 265 -3.91 4.57 -6.72
CA GLY A 265 -5.00 5.02 -7.58
C GLY A 265 -4.52 5.90 -8.74
N LYS A 266 -5.10 5.69 -9.92
CA LYS A 266 -4.68 6.33 -11.18
C LYS A 266 -4.75 7.87 -11.15
N ASP A 267 -5.69 8.43 -10.38
CA ASP A 267 -5.92 9.88 -10.29
C ASP A 267 -5.41 10.45 -8.96
N SER A 268 -4.60 9.68 -8.24
CA SER A 268 -3.98 10.14 -7.00
C SER A 268 -2.91 11.19 -7.29
N PRO A 269 -2.95 12.35 -6.61
CA PRO A 269 -1.90 13.37 -6.73
C PRO A 269 -0.54 12.90 -6.17
N LEU A 270 -0.50 11.75 -5.49
CA LEU A 270 0.72 11.16 -4.93
C LEU A 270 1.27 10.00 -5.78
N PHE A 271 0.53 9.52 -6.77
CA PHE A 271 0.94 8.37 -7.58
C PHE A 271 1.05 8.70 -9.07
N ASP A 272 -0.01 9.26 -9.67
CA ASP A 272 -0.09 9.74 -11.07
C ASP A 272 0.50 8.76 -12.11
N LYS A 273 0.03 7.52 -12.06
CA LYS A 273 0.34 6.48 -13.04
C LYS A 273 -0.90 5.67 -13.36
N SER A 274 -0.89 5.02 -14.52
CA SER A 274 -2.01 4.22 -15.00
C SER A 274 -2.43 3.10 -14.06
N LYS A 275 -1.46 2.47 -13.37
CA LYS A 275 -1.70 1.36 -12.43
C LYS A 275 -0.49 1.14 -11.52
N MET A 276 -0.72 0.49 -10.39
CA MET A 276 0.34 -0.10 -9.55
C MET A 276 0.56 -1.56 -9.97
N ALA A 277 1.61 -1.83 -10.73
CA ALA A 277 1.89 -3.15 -11.31
C ALA A 277 2.63 -4.11 -10.34
N THR A 278 2.28 -4.10 -9.05
CA THR A 278 2.94 -4.95 -8.05
C THR A 278 2.74 -6.43 -8.34
N PHE A 279 1.52 -6.85 -8.67
CA PHE A 279 1.20 -8.24 -8.97
C PHE A 279 1.97 -8.73 -10.20
N GLU A 280 1.92 -7.98 -11.29
CA GLU A 280 2.57 -8.35 -12.56
C GLU A 280 4.08 -8.47 -12.38
N ARG A 281 4.70 -7.55 -11.63
CA ARG A 281 6.15 -7.60 -11.33
C ARG A 281 6.55 -8.79 -10.46
N CYS A 282 5.68 -9.20 -9.55
CA CYS A 282 5.94 -10.37 -8.71
C CYS A 282 5.79 -11.66 -9.49
N PHE A 283 4.75 -11.79 -10.31
CA PHE A 283 4.30 -13.11 -10.77
C PHE A 283 4.38 -13.34 -12.29
N ILE A 284 4.61 -12.34 -13.11
CA ILE A 284 4.62 -12.47 -14.57
C ILE A 284 5.96 -11.98 -15.14
N ASP A 285 6.56 -12.75 -16.06
CA ASP A 285 7.84 -12.38 -16.67
C ASP A 285 7.74 -11.35 -17.78
N ASP A 286 6.56 -11.21 -18.41
CA ASP A 286 6.36 -10.29 -19.53
C ASP A 286 6.43 -8.82 -19.04
N LYS A 287 7.50 -8.12 -19.44
CA LYS A 287 7.74 -6.73 -19.05
C LYS A 287 6.70 -5.76 -19.59
N SER A 288 5.97 -6.12 -20.65
CA SER A 288 4.94 -5.25 -21.23
C SER A 288 3.77 -5.04 -20.26
N VAL A 289 3.36 -6.08 -19.51
CA VAL A 289 2.30 -5.96 -18.51
C VAL A 289 2.77 -5.34 -17.21
N GLN A 290 4.09 -5.32 -16.95
CA GLN A 290 4.69 -4.70 -15.78
C GLN A 290 4.84 -3.17 -15.91
N LYS A 291 4.56 -2.62 -17.09
CA LYS A 291 4.72 -1.20 -17.37
C LYS A 291 3.64 -0.38 -16.65
N GLU A 292 4.06 0.73 -16.07
CA GLU A 292 3.21 1.76 -15.47
C GLU A 292 3.38 3.04 -16.27
N ASP A 293 2.37 3.42 -17.06
CA ASP A 293 2.42 4.66 -17.82
C ASP A 293 2.23 5.84 -16.86
N LYS A 294 3.04 6.88 -17.06
CA LYS A 294 2.96 8.11 -16.28
C LYS A 294 1.70 8.90 -16.64
N GLY A 295 1.17 9.64 -15.69
CA GLY A 295 0.09 10.58 -15.93
C GLY A 295 0.48 11.78 -16.80
N ALA A 296 -0.50 12.52 -17.27
CA ALA A 296 -0.30 13.64 -18.19
C ALA A 296 0.56 14.76 -17.59
N TYR A 297 0.64 14.87 -16.25
CA TYR A 297 1.53 15.84 -15.60
C TYR A 297 3.01 15.65 -15.97
N TYR A 298 3.43 14.42 -16.30
CA TYR A 298 4.83 14.07 -16.62
C TYR A 298 5.09 13.90 -18.12
N SER A 299 4.11 14.16 -18.99
CA SER A 299 4.20 13.96 -20.45
C SER A 299 4.45 15.24 -21.26
#